data_7c266e4439243d5396967820a946f7b3
#
_entry.id   7c266e4439243d5396967820a946f7b3
#
_cell.length_a   1.000
_cell.length_b   1.000
_cell.length_c   1.000
_cell.angle_alpha   90.00
_cell.angle_beta   90.00
_cell.angle_gamma   90.00
#
_symmetry.space_group_name_H-M   'P 1'
#
loop_
_entity.id
_entity.type
_entity.pdbx_description
1 polymer ?
#
loop_
_entity_poly.entity_id
_entity_poly.type
_entity_poly.pdbx_seq_one_letter_code
_entity_poly.pdbx_strand_id
1 'polypeptide(L)' 'MLPAHAQAIYKEAFNSAWEQYRDPEDRRGDDSREETAHKVAWAAVKQSYRKGDDERWHKK' A
#
# COMPACT_ATOMS: atom_id res chain seq x y z
N MET A 1 1.75 -11.53 -9.67
CA MET A 1 2.71 -11.55 -8.56
C MET A 1 3.58 -10.31 -8.58
N LEU A 2 3.71 -9.63 -7.45
CA LEU A 2 4.50 -8.41 -7.38
C LEU A 2 6.00 -8.71 -7.36
N PRO A 3 6.81 -7.87 -8.02
CA PRO A 3 8.26 -7.96 -7.87
C PRO A 3 8.68 -7.84 -6.40
N ALA A 4 9.83 -8.40 -6.06
CA ALA A 4 10.31 -8.36 -4.68
C ALA A 4 10.42 -6.93 -4.13
N HIS A 5 10.90 -5.99 -4.96
CA HIS A 5 11.02 -4.59 -4.55
C HIS A 5 9.63 -3.98 -4.27
N ALA A 6 8.64 -4.30 -5.10
CA ALA A 6 7.29 -3.81 -4.88
C ALA A 6 6.70 -4.39 -3.59
N GLN A 7 7.00 -5.65 -3.29
CA GLN A 7 6.57 -6.25 -2.02
C GLN A 7 7.21 -5.54 -0.83
N ALA A 8 8.47 -5.15 -0.96
CA ALA A 8 9.16 -4.39 0.09
C ALA A 8 8.50 -3.03 0.31
N ILE A 9 8.15 -2.36 -0.79
CA ILE A 9 7.44 -1.07 -0.71
C ILE A 9 6.10 -1.24 0.00
N TYR A 10 5.36 -2.28 -0.37
CA TYR A 10 4.07 -2.57 0.27
C TYR A 10 4.24 -2.78 1.77
N LYS A 11 5.19 -3.62 2.14
CA LYS A 11 5.43 -3.94 3.55
C LYS A 11 5.79 -2.70 4.36
N GLU A 12 6.71 -1.89 3.85
CA GLU A 12 7.12 -0.67 4.54
C GLU A 12 5.98 0.32 4.66
N ALA A 13 5.24 0.52 3.58
CA ALA A 13 4.11 1.46 3.59
C ALA A 13 3.00 0.96 4.50
N PHE A 14 2.75 -0.34 4.51
CA PHE A 14 1.75 -0.94 5.40
C PHE A 14 2.13 -0.70 6.86
N ASN A 15 3.37 -0.98 7.23
CA ASN A 15 3.84 -0.79 8.59
C ASN A 15 3.79 0.66 9.01
N SER A 16 4.18 1.56 8.11
CA SER A 16 4.15 2.99 8.37
C SER A 16 2.71 3.48 8.58
N ALA A 17 1.79 3.04 7.72
CA ALA A 17 0.39 3.41 7.84
C ALA A 17 -0.25 2.80 9.08
N TRP A 18 0.17 1.60 9.44
CA TRP A 18 -0.32 0.94 10.64
C TRP A 18 -0.07 1.79 11.88
N GLU A 19 1.11 2.39 11.96
CA GLU A 19 1.45 3.29 13.07
C GLU A 19 0.76 4.64 12.94
N GLN A 20 0.73 5.20 11.72
CA GLN A 20 0.17 6.52 11.47
C GLN A 20 -1.33 6.57 11.75
N TYR A 21 -2.05 5.51 11.39
CA TYR A 21 -3.51 5.48 11.49
C TYR A 21 -3.99 4.60 12.65
N ARG A 22 -3.20 4.47 13.69
CA ARG A 22 -3.59 3.66 14.85
C ARG A 22 -4.78 4.23 15.60
N ASP A 23 -4.95 5.56 15.58
CA ASP A 23 -6.07 6.20 16.25
C ASP A 23 -7.28 6.23 15.32
N PRO A 24 -8.48 5.89 15.83
CA PRO A 24 -9.68 5.91 14.99
C PRO A 24 -9.96 7.26 14.35
N GLU A 25 -9.53 8.35 14.98
CA GLU A 25 -9.74 9.69 14.46
C GLU A 25 -8.97 9.96 13.17
N ASP A 26 -7.86 9.25 12.97
CA ASP A 26 -7.03 9.41 11.78
C ASP A 26 -7.51 8.54 10.62
N ARG A 27 -8.50 7.69 10.86
CA ARG A 27 -9.06 6.83 9.83
C ARG A 27 -10.37 7.38 9.31
N ARG A 28 -10.62 7.14 8.04
CA ARG A 28 -11.81 7.64 7.39
C ARG A 28 -13.01 6.72 7.63
N GLY A 29 -14.06 7.27 8.24
CA GLY A 29 -15.32 6.57 8.39
C GLY A 29 -15.18 5.26 9.14
N ASP A 30 -15.71 4.19 8.53
CA ASP A 30 -15.74 2.88 9.14
C ASP A 30 -14.53 2.01 8.80
N ASP A 31 -13.54 2.57 8.13
CA ASP A 31 -12.35 1.80 7.74
C ASP A 31 -11.62 1.28 8.97
N SER A 32 -11.29 0.00 8.94
CA SER A 32 -10.47 -0.58 9.98
C SER A 32 -9.02 -0.13 9.80
N ARG A 33 -8.22 -0.29 10.84
CA ARG A 33 -6.79 0.02 10.78
C ARG A 33 -6.10 -0.77 9.68
N GLU A 34 -6.43 -2.05 9.57
CA GLU A 34 -5.87 -2.93 8.56
C GLU A 34 -6.27 -2.49 7.15
N GLU A 35 -7.53 -2.15 6.95
CA GLU A 35 -8.01 -1.70 5.65
C GLU A 35 -7.35 -0.40 5.24
N THR A 36 -7.23 0.54 6.17
CA THR A 36 -6.57 1.82 5.90
C THR A 36 -5.11 1.60 5.53
N ALA A 37 -4.39 0.77 6.28
CA ALA A 37 -2.99 0.46 5.98
C ALA A 37 -2.84 -0.21 4.61
N HIS A 38 -3.76 -1.10 4.27
CA HIS A 38 -3.76 -1.76 2.95
C HIS A 38 -3.91 -0.75 1.82
N LYS A 39 -4.84 0.19 1.96
CA LYS A 39 -5.05 1.21 0.94
C LYS A 39 -3.82 2.09 0.75
N VAL A 40 -3.19 2.49 1.84
CA VAL A 40 -1.97 3.30 1.78
C VAL A 40 -0.84 2.52 1.14
N ALA A 41 -0.69 1.25 1.52
CA ALA A 41 0.35 0.40 0.96
C ALA A 41 0.20 0.23 -0.54
N TRP A 42 -1.01 -0.05 -1.02
CA TRP A 42 -1.26 -0.18 -2.45
C TRP A 42 -0.99 1.12 -3.19
N ALA A 43 -1.38 2.25 -2.62
CA ALA A 43 -1.10 3.54 -3.24
C ALA A 43 0.41 3.76 -3.40
N ALA A 44 1.19 3.38 -2.39
CA ALA A 44 2.65 3.50 -2.46
C ALA A 44 3.23 2.62 -3.56
N VAL A 45 2.74 1.39 -3.70
CA VAL A 45 3.18 0.49 -4.77
C VAL A 45 2.86 1.08 -6.13
N LYS A 46 1.66 1.60 -6.31
CA LYS A 46 1.22 2.17 -7.58
C LYS A 46 1.98 3.43 -7.96
N GLN A 47 2.54 4.14 -7.00
CA GLN A 47 3.37 5.30 -7.27
C GLN A 47 4.72 4.92 -7.86
N SER A 48 5.23 3.75 -7.51
CA SER A 48 6.54 3.28 -7.96
C SER A 48 6.45 2.27 -9.10
N TYR A 49 5.32 1.60 -9.25
CA TYR A 49 5.11 0.57 -10.25
C TYR A 49 3.77 0.77 -10.95
N ARG A 50 3.69 0.26 -12.18
CA ARG A 50 2.43 0.21 -12.92
C ARG A 50 2.22 -1.18 -13.47
N LYS A 51 0.97 -1.58 -13.62
CA LYS A 51 0.65 -2.85 -14.24
C LYS A 51 0.61 -2.64 -15.77
N GLY A 52 1.45 -3.40 -16.48
CA GLY A 52 1.52 -3.30 -17.93
C GLY A 52 0.45 -4.11 -18.63
N ASP A 53 0.40 -3.98 -19.97
CA ASP A 53 -0.56 -4.72 -20.79
C ASP A 53 -0.33 -6.23 -20.74
N ASP A 54 0.86 -6.65 -20.35
CA ASP A 54 1.22 -8.06 -20.18
C ASP A 54 0.86 -8.57 -18.78
N GLU A 55 0.12 -7.78 -18.02
CA GLU A 55 -0.30 -8.08 -16.64
C GLU A 55 0.87 -8.20 -15.67
N ARG A 56 2.03 -7.70 -16.05
CA ARG A 56 3.19 -7.66 -15.16
C ARG A 56 3.39 -6.26 -14.60
N TRP A 57 3.92 -6.21 -13.40
CA TRP A 57 4.25 -4.94 -12.77
C TRP A 57 5.59 -4.45 -13.26
N HIS A 58 5.63 -3.19 -13.68
CA HIS A 58 6.82 -2.54 -14.20
C HIS A 58 7.15 -1.31 -13.37
N LYS A 59 8.41 -1.11 -13.11
CA LYS A 59 8.86 0.08 -12.41
C LYS A 59 8.62 1.31 -13.28
N LYS A 60 8.04 2.33 -12.67
CA LYS A 60 7.81 3.60 -13.36
C LYS A 60 9.11 4.34 -13.63
#